data_5009ae528cc29a1add862741081e53eb
#
_entry.id   5009ae528cc29a1add862741081e53eb
#
_cell.length_a   1.000
_cell.length_b   1.000
_cell.length_c   1.000
_cell.angle_alpha   90.00
_cell.angle_beta   90.00
_cell.angle_gamma   90.00
#
_symmetry.space_group_name_H-M   'P 1'
#
loop_
_entity.id
_entity.type
_entity.pdbx_description
1 polymer ?
#
loop_
_entity_poly.entity_id
_entity_poly.type
_entity_poly.pdbx_seq_one_letter_code
_entity_poly.pdbx_strand_id
1 'polypeptide(L)'
;EDKLISRYDILVNRYKELVSEKLSRKDFIEYNEILFSAHSCAIEGNSFSVDETRTLKEKGLGMIPKGKTLLEAFEILDHFQAYEYLLKNLDRPLTEELLKETHRLLTEHTLSYKTQYDEIPSNPGEYTTVDMCAGDTIFGDHEQLIKQVPRLLQSTQQVLDSGKIHPMIIAARFHGFYEYLHPFRDGNGRLGRLMSNFILLKKEQPLLIIPGSQREEYITALKYIKKERTDEFLIDFFFRTSIKRMEQEIEEKKNLTENFIRGMEFVRNVKSSNDDISEI
;
A
#
# COMPACT_ATOMS: atom_id res chain seq x y z
N GLU A 1 7.82 4.08 -22.02
CA GLU A 1 7.19 2.99 -21.26
C GLU A 1 8.16 1.80 -21.13
N ASP A 2 8.65 1.21 -22.24
CA ASP A 2 9.52 0.01 -22.20
C ASP A 2 10.79 0.18 -21.36
N LYS A 3 11.44 1.35 -21.40
CA LYS A 3 12.63 1.62 -20.57
C LYS A 3 12.31 1.67 -19.08
N LEU A 4 11.14 2.18 -18.72
CA LEU A 4 10.72 2.27 -17.34
C LEU A 4 10.37 0.89 -16.77
N ILE A 5 9.68 0.08 -17.54
CA ILE A 5 9.36 -1.32 -17.21
C ILE A 5 10.65 -2.12 -17.03
N SER A 6 11.57 -2.05 -18.01
CA SER A 6 12.85 -2.78 -17.93
C SER A 6 13.67 -2.37 -16.69
N ARG A 7 13.71 -1.07 -16.35
CA ARG A 7 14.38 -0.57 -15.15
C ARG A 7 13.72 -1.13 -13.89
N TYR A 8 12.41 -1.14 -13.84
CA TYR A 8 11.64 -1.68 -12.72
C TYR A 8 11.94 -3.17 -12.53
N ASP A 9 11.89 -4.00 -13.59
CA ASP A 9 12.11 -5.44 -13.50
C ASP A 9 13.52 -5.80 -13.02
N ILE A 10 14.54 -5.10 -13.52
CA ILE A 10 15.92 -5.25 -13.06
C ILE A 10 16.01 -4.92 -11.55
N LEU A 11 15.36 -3.86 -11.15
CA LEU A 11 15.39 -3.40 -9.76
C LEU A 11 14.63 -4.33 -8.82
N VAL A 12 13.51 -4.92 -9.26
CA VAL A 12 12.77 -5.94 -8.49
C VAL A 12 13.64 -7.14 -8.16
N ASN A 13 14.38 -7.68 -9.14
CA ASN A 13 15.28 -8.79 -8.89
C ASN A 13 16.36 -8.43 -7.85
N ARG A 14 16.98 -7.27 -8.01
CA ARG A 14 18.00 -6.78 -7.07
C ARG A 14 17.42 -6.52 -5.67
N TYR A 15 16.21 -5.99 -5.59
CA TYR A 15 15.51 -5.76 -4.33
C TYR A 15 15.20 -7.09 -3.60
N LYS A 16 14.76 -8.11 -4.33
CA LYS A 16 14.55 -9.45 -3.77
C LYS A 16 15.83 -10.00 -3.15
N GLU A 17 16.95 -9.97 -3.87
CA GLU A 17 18.24 -10.47 -3.38
C GLU A 17 18.80 -9.70 -2.18
N LEU A 18 18.73 -8.38 -2.20
CA LEU A 18 19.40 -7.53 -1.21
C LEU A 18 18.55 -7.18 -0.01
N VAL A 19 17.24 -7.16 -0.14
CA VAL A 19 16.31 -6.73 0.92
C VAL A 19 15.41 -7.87 1.36
N SER A 20 14.58 -8.44 0.48
CA SER A 20 13.54 -9.37 0.92
C SER A 20 14.10 -10.73 1.38
N GLU A 21 15.17 -11.24 0.75
CA GLU A 21 15.80 -12.52 1.12
C GLU A 21 16.74 -12.40 2.33
N LYS A 22 17.16 -11.19 2.71
CA LYS A 22 18.06 -10.94 3.85
C LYS A 22 17.32 -10.78 5.18
N LEU A 23 16.01 -10.60 5.15
CA LEU A 23 15.15 -10.58 6.33
C LEU A 23 14.48 -11.95 6.51
N SER A 24 14.11 -12.30 7.73
CA SER A 24 13.18 -13.41 7.88
C SER A 24 11.86 -13.08 7.16
N ARG A 25 11.18 -14.08 6.62
CA ARG A 25 9.89 -13.86 5.93
C ARG A 25 8.88 -13.14 6.83
N LYS A 26 8.88 -13.45 8.12
CA LYS A 26 8.02 -12.80 9.10
C LYS A 26 8.35 -11.31 9.24
N ASP A 27 9.61 -10.99 9.45
CA ASP A 27 10.05 -9.59 9.66
C ASP A 27 9.81 -8.74 8.41
N PHE A 28 10.02 -9.33 7.22
CA PHE A 28 9.77 -8.65 5.96
C PHE A 28 8.28 -8.36 5.74
N ILE A 29 7.40 -9.31 6.05
CA ILE A 29 5.94 -9.11 5.95
C ILE A 29 5.49 -8.03 6.94
N GLU A 30 5.93 -8.11 8.19
CA GLU A 30 5.57 -7.14 9.23
C GLU A 30 6.08 -5.73 8.92
N TYR A 31 7.31 -5.60 8.44
CA TYR A 31 7.87 -4.32 7.99
C TYR A 31 7.01 -3.68 6.89
N ASN A 32 6.68 -4.45 5.85
CA ASN A 32 5.86 -3.97 4.75
C ASN A 32 4.43 -3.63 5.18
N GLU A 33 3.84 -4.40 6.07
CA GLU A 33 2.51 -4.15 6.62
C GLU A 33 2.45 -2.82 7.37
N ILE A 34 3.41 -2.57 8.26
CA ILE A 34 3.51 -1.33 9.04
C ILE A 34 3.69 -0.14 8.09
N LEU A 35 4.63 -0.23 7.16
CA LEU A 35 4.95 0.85 6.24
C LEU A 35 3.76 1.16 5.30
N PHE A 36 3.15 0.13 4.74
CA PHE A 36 2.01 0.28 3.85
C PHE A 36 0.80 0.86 4.58
N SER A 37 0.45 0.36 5.76
CA SER A 37 -0.70 0.84 6.52
C SER A 37 -0.53 2.28 6.98
N ALA A 38 0.65 2.65 7.49
CA ALA A 38 0.96 4.03 7.87
C ALA A 38 0.77 5.00 6.70
N HIS A 39 1.37 4.71 5.55
CA HIS A 39 1.30 5.60 4.40
C HIS A 39 -0.07 5.61 3.73
N SER A 40 -0.73 4.46 3.62
CA SER A 40 -2.07 4.38 3.04
C SER A 40 -3.11 5.17 3.86
N CYS A 41 -3.04 5.09 5.19
CA CYS A 41 -3.90 5.89 6.05
C CYS A 41 -3.52 7.38 6.05
N ALA A 42 -2.22 7.71 5.97
CA ALA A 42 -1.76 9.10 5.90
C ALA A 42 -2.25 9.85 4.65
N ILE A 43 -2.45 9.17 3.52
CA ILE A 43 -3.06 9.75 2.31
C ILE A 43 -4.48 10.27 2.62
N GLU A 44 -5.21 9.58 3.49
CA GLU A 44 -6.58 9.96 3.90
C GLU A 44 -6.60 10.97 5.07
N GLY A 45 -5.43 11.39 5.55
CA GLY A 45 -5.30 12.40 6.61
C GLY A 45 -5.01 11.85 8.00
N ASN A 46 -4.81 10.53 8.15
CA ASN A 46 -4.35 9.93 9.40
C ASN A 46 -2.97 10.48 9.77
N SER A 47 -2.79 10.87 11.01
CA SER A 47 -1.58 11.58 11.46
C SER A 47 -0.52 10.68 12.09
N PHE A 48 -0.75 9.36 12.19
CA PHE A 48 0.25 8.42 12.72
C PHE A 48 1.50 8.37 11.84
N SER A 49 2.67 8.49 12.45
CA SER A 49 3.94 8.20 11.80
C SER A 49 4.15 6.68 11.64
N VAL A 50 5.16 6.29 10.86
CA VAL A 50 5.54 4.87 10.71
C VAL A 50 5.94 4.26 12.07
N ASP A 51 6.69 5.00 12.90
CA ASP A 51 7.12 4.51 14.23
C ASP A 51 5.95 4.40 15.21
N GLU A 52 5.01 5.35 15.18
CA GLU A 52 3.78 5.28 15.98
C GLU A 52 2.89 4.13 15.52
N THR A 53 2.82 3.87 14.21
CA THR A 53 2.10 2.72 13.63
C THR A 53 2.72 1.39 14.07
N ARG A 54 4.06 1.31 14.13
CA ARG A 54 4.78 0.16 14.68
C ARG A 54 4.44 -0.05 16.15
N THR A 55 4.49 1.00 16.95
CA THR A 55 4.12 0.95 18.36
C THR A 55 2.69 0.48 18.56
N LEU A 56 1.75 0.96 17.73
CA LEU A 56 0.36 0.51 17.75
C LEU A 56 0.22 -0.98 17.40
N LYS A 57 0.99 -1.48 16.42
CA LYS A 57 1.03 -2.92 16.07
C LYS A 57 1.52 -3.79 17.22
N GLU A 58 2.57 -3.34 17.92
CA GLU A 58 3.21 -4.08 19.01
C GLU A 58 2.42 -4.04 20.32
N LYS A 59 1.83 -2.90 20.66
CA LYS A 59 1.25 -2.62 21.99
C LYS A 59 -0.27 -2.44 22.00
N GLY A 60 -0.88 -2.42 20.82
CA GLY A 60 -2.32 -2.20 20.67
C GLY A 60 -2.79 -0.85 21.20
N LEU A 61 -4.09 -0.75 21.48
CA LEU A 61 -4.75 0.47 21.92
C LEU A 61 -4.29 0.99 23.31
N GLY A 62 -3.55 0.18 24.07
CA GLY A 62 -3.01 0.58 25.37
C GLY A 62 -1.94 1.70 25.32
N MET A 63 -1.43 2.01 24.14
CA MET A 63 -0.36 2.98 23.93
C MET A 63 -0.63 3.90 22.73
N ILE A 64 -1.77 4.60 22.76
CA ILE A 64 -2.06 5.63 21.74
C ILE A 64 -1.18 6.85 22.03
N PRO A 65 -0.36 7.30 21.04
CA PRO A 65 0.51 8.44 21.24
C PRO A 65 -0.27 9.73 21.54
N LYS A 66 0.35 10.64 22.30
CA LYS A 66 -0.25 11.92 22.64
C LYS A 66 -0.59 12.73 21.36
N GLY A 67 -1.80 13.23 21.27
CA GLY A 67 -2.29 14.02 20.13
C GLY A 67 -2.90 13.19 19.00
N LYS A 68 -2.92 11.86 19.12
CA LYS A 68 -3.63 10.96 18.20
C LYS A 68 -5.00 10.60 18.73
N THR A 69 -5.94 10.34 17.83
CA THR A 69 -7.29 9.94 18.19
C THR A 69 -7.47 8.44 18.19
N LEU A 70 -8.45 7.95 18.93
CA LEU A 70 -8.83 6.53 18.91
C LEU A 70 -9.31 6.11 17.52
N LEU A 71 -10.00 6.99 16.80
CA LEU A 71 -10.48 6.72 15.44
C LEU A 71 -9.31 6.49 14.47
N GLU A 72 -8.28 7.34 14.53
CA GLU A 72 -7.07 7.15 13.71
C GLU A 72 -6.36 5.83 14.03
N ALA A 73 -6.33 5.43 15.31
CA ALA A 73 -5.76 4.14 15.70
C ALA A 73 -6.58 2.97 15.12
N PHE A 74 -7.90 3.04 15.17
CA PHE A 74 -8.78 2.03 14.57
C PHE A 74 -8.62 1.94 13.05
N GLU A 75 -8.50 3.06 12.35
CA GLU A 75 -8.25 3.06 10.90
C GLU A 75 -7.00 2.26 10.51
N ILE A 76 -5.93 2.37 11.31
CA ILE A 76 -4.69 1.61 11.10
C ILE A 76 -4.87 0.14 11.44
N LEU A 77 -5.52 -0.18 12.57
CA LEU A 77 -5.78 -1.57 12.97
C LEU A 77 -6.69 -2.29 11.98
N ASP A 78 -7.72 -1.63 11.48
CA ASP A 78 -8.60 -2.14 10.43
C ASP A 78 -7.84 -2.35 9.12
N HIS A 79 -6.91 -1.45 8.79
CA HIS A 79 -6.05 -1.62 7.62
C HIS A 79 -5.14 -2.85 7.74
N PHE A 80 -4.58 -3.11 8.92
CA PHE A 80 -3.82 -4.34 9.17
C PHE A 80 -4.69 -5.58 8.97
N GLN A 81 -5.90 -5.63 9.53
CA GLN A 81 -6.82 -6.75 9.37
C GLN A 81 -7.17 -7.02 7.91
N ALA A 82 -7.48 -5.95 7.15
CA ALA A 82 -7.78 -6.04 5.73
C ALA A 82 -6.58 -6.55 4.91
N TYR A 83 -5.39 -6.07 5.21
CA TYR A 83 -4.16 -6.52 4.56
C TYR A 83 -3.84 -7.99 4.88
N GLU A 84 -3.90 -8.39 6.14
CA GLU A 84 -3.70 -9.79 6.54
C GLU A 84 -4.73 -10.74 5.91
N TYR A 85 -5.99 -10.29 5.80
CA TYR A 85 -7.02 -11.05 5.10
C TYR A 85 -6.67 -11.29 3.64
N LEU A 86 -6.22 -10.26 2.93
CA LEU A 86 -5.76 -10.40 1.55
C LEU A 86 -4.55 -11.33 1.41
N LEU A 87 -3.57 -11.24 2.31
CA LEU A 87 -2.41 -12.15 2.30
C LEU A 87 -2.80 -13.61 2.47
N LYS A 88 -3.78 -13.90 3.33
CA LYS A 88 -4.29 -15.27 3.54
C LYS A 88 -5.11 -15.80 2.37
N ASN A 89 -5.54 -14.94 1.46
CA ASN A 89 -6.42 -15.27 0.33
C ASN A 89 -5.75 -14.99 -1.03
N LEU A 90 -4.40 -14.97 -1.11
CA LEU A 90 -3.68 -14.67 -2.35
C LEU A 90 -3.94 -15.67 -3.48
N ASP A 91 -4.34 -16.90 -3.18
CA ASP A 91 -4.72 -17.94 -4.13
C ASP A 91 -6.12 -17.73 -4.73
N ARG A 92 -6.97 -16.96 -4.06
CA ARG A 92 -8.34 -16.67 -4.54
C ARG A 92 -8.34 -15.73 -5.73
N PRO A 93 -9.30 -15.88 -6.66
CA PRO A 93 -9.49 -14.91 -7.75
C PRO A 93 -10.03 -13.57 -7.20
N LEU A 94 -9.93 -12.52 -8.02
CA LEU A 94 -10.55 -11.23 -7.78
C LEU A 94 -12.08 -11.37 -7.90
N THR A 95 -12.77 -11.37 -6.76
CA THR A 95 -14.22 -11.51 -6.69
C THR A 95 -14.86 -10.37 -5.90
N GLU A 96 -16.14 -10.16 -6.14
CA GLU A 96 -16.94 -9.19 -5.40
C GLU A 96 -16.99 -9.53 -3.90
N GLU A 97 -17.08 -10.82 -3.57
CA GLU A 97 -17.02 -11.29 -2.18
C GLU A 97 -15.70 -10.91 -1.50
N LEU A 98 -14.55 -11.15 -2.18
CA LEU A 98 -13.24 -10.76 -1.66
C LEU A 98 -13.16 -9.25 -1.44
N LEU A 99 -13.63 -8.46 -2.40
CA LEU A 99 -13.64 -7.00 -2.32
C LEU A 99 -14.47 -6.49 -1.14
N LYS A 100 -15.70 -6.98 -1.01
CA LYS A 100 -16.66 -6.58 0.04
C LYS A 100 -16.20 -6.99 1.42
N GLU A 101 -15.65 -8.19 1.58
CA GLU A 101 -15.13 -8.64 2.86
C GLU A 101 -13.87 -7.84 3.27
N THR A 102 -12.99 -7.53 2.31
CA THR A 102 -11.84 -6.65 2.57
C THR A 102 -12.30 -5.27 3.01
N HIS A 103 -13.33 -4.70 2.35
CA HIS A 103 -13.93 -3.42 2.76
C HIS A 103 -14.55 -3.49 4.16
N ARG A 104 -15.28 -4.56 4.46
CA ARG A 104 -15.90 -4.76 5.78
C ARG A 104 -14.86 -4.71 6.89
N LEU A 105 -13.75 -5.44 6.72
CA LEU A 105 -12.64 -5.45 7.67
C LEU A 105 -11.95 -4.07 7.76
N LEU A 106 -11.75 -3.42 6.62
CA LEU A 106 -11.09 -2.12 6.53
C LEU A 106 -11.86 -0.98 7.23
N THR A 107 -13.17 -1.13 7.36
CA THR A 107 -14.06 -0.10 7.93
C THR A 107 -14.84 -0.62 9.15
N GLU A 108 -14.36 -1.68 9.79
CA GLU A 108 -15.04 -2.35 10.90
C GLU A 108 -15.36 -1.41 12.06
N HIS A 109 -14.44 -0.49 12.39
CA HIS A 109 -14.59 0.50 13.45
C HIS A 109 -14.94 1.90 12.94
N THR A 110 -15.10 2.08 11.62
CA THR A 110 -15.57 3.34 11.01
C THR A 110 -17.04 3.17 10.64
N LEU A 111 -17.92 3.24 11.64
CA LEU A 111 -19.35 2.96 11.47
C LEU A 111 -20.12 4.09 10.82
N SER A 112 -19.62 5.34 10.94
CA SER A 112 -20.20 6.53 10.34
C SER A 112 -19.13 7.56 10.02
N TYR A 113 -19.43 8.47 9.11
CA TYR A 113 -18.61 9.65 8.86
C TYR A 113 -19.47 10.92 8.91
N LYS A 114 -18.87 12.01 9.38
CA LYS A 114 -19.56 13.29 9.51
C LYS A 114 -19.39 14.11 8.23
N THR A 115 -20.50 14.62 7.73
CA THR A 115 -20.52 15.67 6.71
C THR A 115 -20.80 17.01 7.36
N GLN A 116 -20.81 18.08 6.57
CA GLN A 116 -21.19 19.41 7.04
C GLN A 116 -22.64 19.45 7.57
N TYR A 117 -23.50 18.56 7.10
CA TYR A 117 -24.95 18.60 7.34
C TYR A 117 -25.47 17.41 8.15
N ASP A 118 -24.78 16.26 8.12
CA ASP A 118 -25.31 15.05 8.73
C ASP A 118 -24.19 14.03 9.05
N GLU A 119 -24.55 13.01 9.82
CA GLU A 119 -23.74 11.83 10.08
C GLU A 119 -24.28 10.65 9.23
N ILE A 120 -23.43 10.12 8.36
CA ILE A 120 -23.83 9.10 7.39
C ILE A 120 -23.20 7.75 7.77
N PRO A 121 -24.00 6.65 7.84
CA PRO A 121 -23.47 5.32 8.09
C PRO A 121 -22.51 4.90 6.97
N SER A 122 -21.37 4.29 7.32
CA SER A 122 -20.38 3.81 6.36
C SER A 122 -20.79 2.51 5.65
N ASN A 123 -21.67 1.73 6.25
CA ASN A 123 -22.15 0.44 5.75
C ASN A 123 -21.03 -0.50 5.29
N PRO A 124 -20.20 -1.03 6.23
CA PRO A 124 -19.06 -1.89 5.90
C PRO A 124 -19.46 -3.07 4.99
N GLY A 125 -18.75 -3.24 3.87
CA GLY A 125 -18.99 -4.33 2.92
C GLY A 125 -20.15 -4.11 1.94
N GLU A 126 -20.87 -2.99 2.01
CA GLU A 126 -21.99 -2.70 1.15
C GLU A 126 -21.74 -1.51 0.22
N TYR A 127 -22.15 -1.63 -1.02
CA TYR A 127 -22.04 -0.52 -1.98
C TYR A 127 -22.87 0.69 -1.54
N THR A 128 -22.42 1.87 -1.93
CA THR A 128 -23.22 3.09 -1.73
C THR A 128 -24.55 3.00 -2.49
N THR A 129 -25.57 3.58 -1.89
CA THR A 129 -26.92 3.69 -2.47
C THR A 129 -27.22 5.10 -2.95
N VAL A 130 -26.19 5.96 -2.98
CA VAL A 130 -26.27 7.34 -3.45
C VAL A 130 -25.02 7.67 -4.25
N ASP A 131 -25.13 8.63 -5.17
CA ASP A 131 -23.99 9.11 -5.92
C ASP A 131 -23.00 9.81 -4.99
N MET A 132 -21.74 9.49 -5.18
CA MET A 132 -20.65 10.02 -4.37
C MET A 132 -19.97 11.20 -5.09
N CYS A 133 -19.54 12.20 -4.31
CA CYS A 133 -18.73 13.30 -4.81
C CYS A 133 -17.65 13.70 -3.80
N ALA A 134 -16.55 14.24 -4.31
CA ALA A 134 -15.49 14.85 -3.50
C ALA A 134 -15.05 16.17 -4.15
N GLY A 135 -15.42 17.29 -3.55
CA GLY A 135 -15.29 18.61 -4.16
C GLY A 135 -16.05 18.66 -5.48
N ASP A 136 -15.36 19.02 -6.57
CA ASP A 136 -15.96 19.09 -7.91
C ASP A 136 -15.95 17.73 -8.67
N THR A 137 -15.49 16.67 -8.00
CA THR A 137 -15.42 15.34 -8.61
C THR A 137 -16.70 14.56 -8.32
N ILE A 138 -17.47 14.24 -9.35
CA ILE A 138 -18.61 13.31 -9.29
C ILE A 138 -18.06 11.94 -9.70
N PHE A 139 -18.32 10.90 -8.91
CA PHE A 139 -17.91 9.52 -9.16
C PHE A 139 -18.91 8.76 -10.03
N GLY A 140 -18.75 7.45 -10.14
CA GLY A 140 -19.64 6.61 -10.94
C GLY A 140 -21.07 6.60 -10.43
N ASP A 141 -22.01 6.31 -11.33
CA ASP A 141 -23.42 6.16 -11.03
C ASP A 141 -23.64 4.95 -10.09
N HIS A 142 -24.20 5.20 -8.90
CA HIS A 142 -24.40 4.17 -7.88
C HIS A 142 -25.32 3.03 -8.36
N GLU A 143 -26.29 3.30 -9.24
CA GLU A 143 -27.21 2.27 -9.77
C GLU A 143 -26.48 1.27 -10.69
N GLN A 144 -25.34 1.66 -11.24
CA GLN A 144 -24.54 0.82 -12.13
C GLN A 144 -23.46 -0.01 -11.40
N LEU A 145 -23.20 0.27 -10.13
CA LEU A 145 -22.11 -0.38 -9.38
C LEU A 145 -22.26 -1.89 -9.33
N ILE A 146 -23.47 -2.39 -9.13
CA ILE A 146 -23.79 -3.84 -9.09
C ILE A 146 -23.39 -4.58 -10.38
N LYS A 147 -23.25 -3.88 -11.49
CA LYS A 147 -22.81 -4.44 -12.77
C LYS A 147 -21.35 -4.11 -13.07
N GLN A 148 -20.94 -2.87 -12.79
CA GLN A 148 -19.62 -2.35 -13.20
C GLN A 148 -18.51 -2.90 -12.33
N VAL A 149 -18.71 -3.03 -11.00
CA VAL A 149 -17.67 -3.53 -10.11
C VAL A 149 -17.34 -5.01 -10.38
N PRO A 150 -18.31 -5.94 -10.46
CA PRO A 150 -18.03 -7.32 -10.84
C PRO A 150 -17.36 -7.45 -12.22
N ARG A 151 -17.78 -6.63 -13.19
CA ARG A 151 -17.15 -6.59 -14.51
C ARG A 151 -15.70 -6.14 -14.46
N LEU A 152 -15.39 -5.10 -13.67
CA LEU A 152 -14.00 -4.65 -13.45
C LEU A 152 -13.14 -5.76 -12.85
N LEU A 153 -13.61 -6.42 -11.79
CA LEU A 153 -12.90 -7.50 -11.14
C LEU A 153 -12.66 -8.68 -12.09
N GLN A 154 -13.69 -9.13 -12.81
CA GLN A 154 -13.59 -10.22 -13.77
C GLN A 154 -12.62 -9.92 -14.92
N SER A 155 -12.74 -8.73 -15.53
CA SER A 155 -11.84 -8.34 -16.62
C SER A 155 -10.39 -8.20 -16.14
N THR A 156 -10.16 -7.67 -14.95
CA THR A 156 -8.84 -7.58 -14.34
C THR A 156 -8.24 -8.97 -14.11
N GLN A 157 -9.04 -9.91 -13.57
CA GLN A 157 -8.58 -11.29 -13.37
C GLN A 157 -8.20 -11.96 -14.68
N GLN A 158 -9.02 -11.82 -15.73
CA GLN A 158 -8.73 -12.39 -17.05
C GLN A 158 -7.43 -11.85 -17.64
N VAL A 159 -7.20 -10.54 -17.53
CA VAL A 159 -5.96 -9.93 -18.02
C VAL A 159 -4.75 -10.39 -17.20
N LEU A 160 -4.90 -10.51 -15.89
CA LEU A 160 -3.86 -10.99 -14.98
C LEU A 160 -3.47 -12.44 -15.29
N ASP A 161 -4.46 -13.30 -15.57
CA ASP A 161 -4.25 -14.71 -15.91
C ASP A 161 -3.62 -14.89 -17.28
N SER A 162 -3.87 -13.96 -18.20
CA SER A 162 -3.27 -14.00 -19.56
C SER A 162 -1.75 -13.88 -19.53
N GLY A 163 -1.18 -13.23 -18.53
CA GLY A 163 0.26 -12.98 -18.40
C GLY A 163 0.85 -12.07 -19.49
N LYS A 164 0.01 -11.41 -20.31
CA LYS A 164 0.44 -10.59 -21.46
C LYS A 164 0.77 -9.14 -21.09
N ILE A 165 0.25 -8.65 -19.99
CA ILE A 165 0.41 -7.26 -19.53
C ILE A 165 1.16 -7.28 -18.21
N HIS A 166 2.09 -6.33 -18.03
CA HIS A 166 2.88 -6.19 -16.82
C HIS A 166 1.98 -5.98 -15.60
N PRO A 167 2.19 -6.67 -14.45
CA PRO A 167 1.33 -6.59 -13.28
C PRO A 167 1.13 -5.18 -12.72
N MET A 168 2.14 -4.32 -12.79
CA MET A 168 2.04 -2.92 -12.35
C MET A 168 1.07 -2.12 -13.22
N ILE A 169 1.05 -2.38 -14.54
CA ILE A 169 0.08 -1.74 -15.45
C ILE A 169 -1.34 -2.20 -15.12
N ILE A 170 -1.52 -3.50 -14.85
CA ILE A 170 -2.82 -4.05 -14.46
C ILE A 170 -3.29 -3.41 -13.15
N ALA A 171 -2.41 -3.32 -12.15
CA ALA A 171 -2.71 -2.70 -10.87
C ALA A 171 -3.10 -1.22 -11.01
N ALA A 172 -2.36 -0.45 -11.82
CA ALA A 172 -2.67 0.95 -12.07
C ALA A 172 -4.01 1.15 -12.78
N ARG A 173 -4.29 0.35 -13.81
CA ARG A 173 -5.57 0.38 -14.53
C ARG A 173 -6.74 0.01 -13.64
N PHE A 174 -6.61 -1.08 -12.90
CA PHE A 174 -7.61 -1.47 -11.92
C PHE A 174 -7.87 -0.33 -10.94
N HIS A 175 -6.82 0.23 -10.35
CA HIS A 175 -6.92 1.30 -9.36
C HIS A 175 -7.64 2.53 -9.91
N GLY A 176 -7.26 2.97 -11.09
CA GLY A 176 -7.88 4.14 -11.72
C GLY A 176 -9.36 3.96 -12.00
N PHE A 177 -9.78 2.80 -12.54
CA PHE A 177 -11.19 2.49 -12.76
C PHE A 177 -11.96 2.30 -11.47
N TYR A 178 -11.35 1.65 -10.48
CA TYR A 178 -11.94 1.46 -9.16
C TYR A 178 -12.21 2.82 -8.47
N GLU A 179 -11.24 3.72 -8.48
CA GLU A 179 -11.41 5.08 -7.94
C GLU A 179 -12.44 5.90 -8.70
N TYR A 180 -12.58 5.68 -10.00
CA TYR A 180 -13.65 6.30 -10.79
C TYR A 180 -15.04 5.79 -10.36
N LEU A 181 -15.20 4.48 -10.12
CA LEU A 181 -16.46 3.89 -9.67
C LEU A 181 -16.81 4.30 -8.24
N HIS A 182 -15.83 4.39 -7.37
CA HIS A 182 -15.97 4.80 -5.95
C HIS A 182 -17.12 4.08 -5.21
N PRO A 183 -17.10 2.73 -5.15
CA PRO A 183 -18.29 1.95 -4.89
C PRO A 183 -18.80 1.99 -3.45
N PHE A 184 -18.03 2.49 -2.49
CA PHE A 184 -18.39 2.52 -1.08
C PHE A 184 -18.55 3.94 -0.57
N ARG A 185 -19.20 4.10 0.58
CA ARG A 185 -19.40 5.42 1.19
C ARG A 185 -18.13 6.00 1.81
N ASP A 186 -17.23 5.13 2.28
CA ASP A 186 -15.92 5.48 2.83
C ASP A 186 -14.90 4.37 2.53
N GLY A 187 -13.61 4.67 2.74
CA GLY A 187 -12.53 3.69 2.61
C GLY A 187 -12.14 3.32 1.17
N ASN A 188 -12.69 3.96 0.14
CA ASN A 188 -12.39 3.62 -1.26
C ASN A 188 -10.90 3.75 -1.59
N GLY A 189 -10.24 4.83 -1.22
CA GLY A 189 -8.81 5.03 -1.48
C GLY A 189 -7.95 3.96 -0.84
N ARG A 190 -8.18 3.66 0.44
CA ARG A 190 -7.46 2.60 1.17
C ARG A 190 -7.70 1.22 0.56
N LEU A 191 -8.95 0.89 0.23
CA LEU A 191 -9.31 -0.38 -0.40
C LEU A 191 -8.73 -0.49 -1.81
N GLY A 192 -8.79 0.56 -2.63
CA GLY A 192 -8.19 0.58 -3.95
C GLY A 192 -6.68 0.29 -3.92
N ARG A 193 -5.95 0.88 -2.98
CA ARG A 193 -4.52 0.60 -2.76
C ARG A 193 -4.27 -0.82 -2.26
N LEU A 194 -5.11 -1.35 -1.37
CA LEU A 194 -5.06 -2.75 -0.91
C LEU A 194 -5.27 -3.73 -2.06
N MET A 195 -6.29 -3.53 -2.88
CA MET A 195 -6.60 -4.40 -4.02
C MET A 195 -5.53 -4.31 -5.13
N SER A 196 -4.96 -3.13 -5.36
CA SER A 196 -3.82 -2.97 -6.28
C SER A 196 -2.61 -3.78 -5.81
N ASN A 197 -2.33 -3.77 -4.51
CA ASN A 197 -1.28 -4.58 -3.92
C ASN A 197 -1.59 -6.07 -3.93
N PHE A 198 -2.86 -6.47 -3.78
CA PHE A 198 -3.26 -7.86 -3.97
C PHE A 198 -2.94 -8.35 -5.40
N ILE A 199 -3.21 -7.54 -6.43
CA ILE A 199 -2.86 -7.83 -7.82
C ILE A 199 -1.35 -8.02 -7.98
N LEU A 200 -0.55 -7.11 -7.41
CA LEU A 200 0.91 -7.17 -7.46
C LEU A 200 1.44 -8.42 -6.76
N LEU A 201 0.98 -8.70 -5.55
CA LEU A 201 1.42 -9.85 -4.75
C LEU A 201 1.08 -11.19 -5.39
N LYS A 202 -0.06 -11.31 -6.09
CA LYS A 202 -0.42 -12.52 -6.87
C LYS A 202 0.62 -12.83 -7.96
N LYS A 203 1.40 -11.86 -8.39
CA LYS A 203 2.47 -11.98 -9.39
C LYS A 203 3.85 -11.76 -8.79
N GLU A 204 3.98 -11.97 -7.47
CA GLU A 204 5.24 -11.88 -6.72
C GLU A 204 5.99 -10.54 -6.90
N GLN A 205 5.23 -9.49 -7.18
CA GLN A 205 5.77 -8.13 -7.25
C GLN A 205 5.88 -7.51 -5.84
N PRO A 206 6.87 -6.63 -5.61
CA PRO A 206 6.92 -5.84 -4.39
C PRO A 206 5.68 -4.98 -4.21
N LEU A 207 5.32 -4.69 -2.95
CA LEU A 207 4.23 -3.76 -2.66
C LEU A 207 4.47 -2.39 -3.29
N LEU A 208 3.42 -1.81 -3.83
CA LEU A 208 3.36 -0.39 -4.12
C LEU A 208 2.96 0.35 -2.83
N ILE A 209 3.89 1.10 -2.27
CA ILE A 209 3.66 1.96 -1.10
C ILE A 209 3.81 3.41 -1.54
N ILE A 210 2.71 4.14 -1.52
CA ILE A 210 2.67 5.55 -1.89
C ILE A 210 2.89 6.37 -0.62
N PRO A 211 4.02 7.09 -0.47
CA PRO A 211 4.25 7.93 0.69
C PRO A 211 3.19 9.02 0.82
N GLY A 212 2.79 9.36 2.05
CA GLY A 212 1.85 10.45 2.30
C GLY A 212 2.32 11.80 1.72
N SER A 213 3.64 12.01 1.61
CA SER A 213 4.24 13.18 0.96
C SER A 213 4.00 13.27 -0.55
N GLN A 214 3.63 12.16 -1.20
CA GLN A 214 3.28 12.12 -2.63
C GLN A 214 1.76 12.20 -2.88
N ARG A 215 0.96 12.51 -1.85
CA ARG A 215 -0.50 12.56 -1.95
C ARG A 215 -1.00 13.45 -3.09
N GLU A 216 -0.44 14.65 -3.22
CA GLU A 216 -0.89 15.60 -4.26
C GLU A 216 -0.61 15.09 -5.68
N GLU A 217 0.57 14.51 -5.91
CA GLU A 217 0.95 13.92 -7.20
C GLU A 217 0.04 12.72 -7.53
N TYR A 218 -0.20 11.86 -6.55
CA TYR A 218 -1.10 10.72 -6.67
C TYR A 218 -2.53 11.13 -7.03
N ILE A 219 -3.12 12.08 -6.31
CA ILE A 219 -4.47 12.58 -6.59
C ILE A 219 -4.54 13.25 -7.98
N THR A 220 -3.48 13.95 -8.36
CA THR A 220 -3.38 14.55 -9.70
C THR A 220 -3.38 13.48 -10.79
N ALA A 221 -2.60 12.41 -10.62
CA ALA A 221 -2.58 11.29 -11.57
C ALA A 221 -3.96 10.61 -11.72
N LEU A 222 -4.70 10.43 -10.61
CA LEU A 222 -6.07 9.92 -10.65
C LEU A 222 -7.05 10.86 -11.40
N LYS A 223 -6.91 12.17 -11.22
CA LYS A 223 -7.76 13.15 -11.92
C LYS A 223 -7.58 13.11 -13.45
N TYR A 224 -6.39 12.80 -13.94
CA TYR A 224 -6.15 12.68 -15.39
C TYR A 224 -6.94 11.54 -16.02
N ILE A 225 -7.18 10.45 -15.31
CA ILE A 225 -8.01 9.34 -15.82
C ILE A 225 -9.39 9.83 -16.19
N LYS A 226 -9.99 10.66 -15.37
CA LYS A 226 -11.34 11.20 -15.59
C LYS A 226 -11.33 12.32 -16.65
N LYS A 227 -10.37 13.23 -16.56
CA LYS A 227 -10.32 14.44 -17.39
C LYS A 227 -9.85 14.15 -18.80
N GLU A 228 -8.76 13.39 -18.94
CA GLU A 228 -8.09 13.12 -20.22
C GLU A 228 -8.38 11.72 -20.77
N ARG A 229 -9.09 10.87 -19.98
CA ARG A 229 -9.40 9.46 -20.31
C ARG A 229 -8.14 8.64 -20.62
N THR A 230 -7.04 8.95 -19.95
CA THR A 230 -5.77 8.22 -20.05
C THR A 230 -5.31 7.72 -18.69
N ASP A 231 -4.79 6.51 -18.65
CA ASP A 231 -4.20 5.88 -17.46
C ASP A 231 -2.66 6.03 -17.41
N GLU A 232 -2.06 6.62 -18.45
CA GLU A 232 -0.60 6.73 -18.58
C GLU A 232 0.07 7.44 -17.40
N PHE A 233 -0.53 8.52 -16.90
CA PHE A 233 0.02 9.26 -15.75
C PHE A 233 0.02 8.43 -14.47
N LEU A 234 -1.01 7.63 -14.24
CA LEU A 234 -1.08 6.77 -13.07
C LEU A 234 -0.12 5.58 -13.19
N ILE A 235 0.00 5.00 -14.38
CA ILE A 235 0.97 3.94 -14.66
C ILE A 235 2.39 4.45 -14.42
N ASP A 236 2.75 5.58 -14.99
CA ASP A 236 4.07 6.20 -14.80
C ASP A 236 4.35 6.52 -13.32
N PHE A 237 3.36 7.08 -12.63
CA PHE A 237 3.44 7.37 -11.20
C PHE A 237 3.70 6.11 -10.37
N PHE A 238 2.99 5.00 -10.63
CA PHE A 238 3.15 3.74 -9.92
C PHE A 238 4.56 3.16 -10.09
N PHE A 239 5.06 3.15 -11.32
CA PHE A 239 6.43 2.69 -11.60
C PHE A 239 7.47 3.56 -10.92
N ARG A 240 7.41 4.89 -11.06
CA ARG A 240 8.38 5.82 -10.46
C ARG A 240 8.39 5.74 -8.95
N THR A 241 7.22 5.66 -8.32
CA THR A 241 7.08 5.54 -6.87
C THR A 241 7.72 4.23 -6.37
N SER A 242 7.42 3.10 -7.02
CA SER A 242 8.03 1.81 -6.68
C SER A 242 9.54 1.78 -6.89
N ILE A 243 10.03 2.30 -8.01
CA ILE A 243 11.46 2.38 -8.32
C ILE A 243 12.17 3.19 -7.23
N LYS A 244 11.68 4.40 -6.93
CA LYS A 244 12.28 5.27 -5.93
C LYS A 244 12.37 4.61 -4.56
N ARG A 245 11.30 3.93 -4.12
CA ARG A 245 11.28 3.21 -2.84
C ARG A 245 12.31 2.08 -2.81
N MET A 246 12.33 1.23 -3.82
CA MET A 246 13.28 0.12 -3.89
C MET A 246 14.73 0.60 -3.94
N GLU A 247 15.04 1.66 -4.68
CA GLU A 247 16.37 2.27 -4.72
C GLU A 247 16.81 2.78 -3.33
N GLN A 248 15.91 3.45 -2.61
CA GLN A 248 16.16 3.93 -1.26
C GLN A 248 16.42 2.79 -0.27
N GLU A 249 15.56 1.78 -0.25
CA GLU A 249 15.71 0.63 0.66
C GLU A 249 16.97 -0.19 0.36
N ILE A 250 17.35 -0.36 -0.90
CA ILE A 250 18.60 -1.00 -1.29
C ILE A 250 19.81 -0.20 -0.78
N GLU A 251 19.79 1.12 -0.93
CA GLU A 251 20.89 1.99 -0.51
C GLU A 251 21.04 2.01 1.02
N GLU A 252 19.94 2.11 1.75
CA GLU A 252 19.92 2.01 3.21
C GLU A 252 20.52 0.70 3.70
N LYS A 253 20.15 -0.41 3.05
CA LYS A 253 20.66 -1.74 3.40
C LYS A 253 22.15 -1.87 3.16
N LYS A 254 22.69 -1.31 2.06
CA LYS A 254 24.12 -1.28 1.79
C LYS A 254 24.87 -0.47 2.85
N ASN A 255 24.39 0.73 3.17
CA ASN A 255 25.00 1.59 4.16
C ASN A 255 25.08 0.93 5.55
N LEU A 256 24.02 0.22 5.96
CA LEU A 256 24.01 -0.55 7.20
C LEU A 256 25.07 -1.66 7.17
N THR A 257 25.21 -2.38 6.05
CA THR A 257 26.19 -3.45 5.90
C THR A 257 27.62 -2.91 5.93
N GLU A 258 27.90 -1.81 5.24
CA GLU A 258 29.21 -1.17 5.24
C GLU A 258 29.59 -0.64 6.63
N ASN A 259 28.66 0.00 7.34
CA ASN A 259 28.89 0.48 8.71
C ASN A 259 29.16 -0.68 9.68
N PHE A 260 28.47 -1.81 9.52
CA PHE A 260 28.73 -3.01 10.31
C PHE A 260 30.14 -3.58 10.05
N ILE A 261 30.55 -3.67 8.77
CA ILE A 261 31.90 -4.14 8.39
C ILE A 261 32.98 -3.24 8.98
N ARG A 262 32.85 -1.90 8.83
CA ARG A 262 33.78 -0.93 9.41
C ARG A 262 33.87 -1.06 10.94
N GLY A 263 32.75 -1.28 11.62
CA GLY A 263 32.72 -1.53 13.07
C GLY A 263 33.45 -2.80 13.47
N MET A 264 33.29 -3.89 12.69
CA MET A 264 34.01 -5.16 12.93
C MET A 264 35.52 -5.03 12.68
N GLU A 265 35.94 -4.29 11.65
CA GLU A 265 37.34 -4.01 11.37
C GLU A 265 37.98 -3.19 12.49
N PHE A 266 37.26 -2.17 12.99
CA PHE A 266 37.70 -1.37 14.14
C PHE A 266 37.93 -2.25 15.38
N VAL A 267 36.98 -3.13 15.72
CA VAL A 267 37.10 -4.05 16.87
C VAL A 267 38.28 -5.03 16.70
N ARG A 268 38.54 -5.54 15.47
CA ARG A 268 39.71 -6.36 15.20
C ARG A 268 41.03 -5.62 15.42
N ASN A 269 41.14 -4.39 14.90
CA ASN A 269 42.33 -3.58 15.03
C ASN A 269 42.64 -3.20 16.48
N VAL A 270 41.59 -2.94 17.29
CA VAL A 270 41.76 -2.67 18.73
C VAL A 270 42.24 -3.92 19.48
N LYS A 271 41.75 -5.11 19.13
CA LYS A 271 42.21 -6.37 19.76
C LYS A 271 43.67 -6.65 19.38
N SER A 272 44.08 -6.53 18.13
CA SER A 272 45.49 -6.75 17.70
C SER A 272 46.46 -5.76 18.38
N SER A 273 46.06 -4.51 18.56
CA SER A 273 46.87 -3.50 19.27
C SER A 273 47.03 -3.78 20.77
N ASN A 274 46.06 -4.46 21.40
CA ASN A 274 46.15 -4.85 22.80
C ASN A 274 46.96 -6.13 23.01
N ASP A 275 47.01 -7.04 22.04
CA ASP A 275 47.83 -8.25 22.10
C ASP A 275 49.32 -7.89 21.96
N ASP A 276 49.67 -6.91 21.16
CA ASP A 276 51.08 -6.37 21.03
C ASP A 276 51.58 -5.68 22.32
N ILE A 277 50.69 -5.22 23.20
CA ILE A 277 51.08 -4.59 24.49
C ILE A 277 51.24 -5.62 25.60
N SER A 278 50.72 -6.83 25.46
CA SER A 278 50.82 -7.92 26.45
C SER A 278 52.10 -8.72 26.32
N GLU A 279 52.96 -8.50 25.31
CA GLU A 279 54.26 -9.16 25.11
C GLU A 279 55.46 -8.28 25.54
N ILE A 280 55.22 -7.11 26.15
CA ILE A 280 56.27 -6.27 26.76
C ILE A 280 56.17 -6.38 28.29
#